data_aa84a189ddb4500f4ca9fbb6202095ed
#
_entry.id   aa84a189ddb4500f4ca9fbb6202095ed
#
_cell.length_a   1.000
_cell.length_b   1.000
_cell.length_c   1.000
_cell.angle_alpha   90.00
_cell.angle_beta   90.00
_cell.angle_gamma   90.00
#
_symmetry.space_group_name_H-M   'P 1'
#
loop_
_entity.id
_entity.type
_entity.pdbx_description
1 polymer ?
#
loop_
_entity_poly.entity_id
_entity_poly.type
_entity_poly.pdbx_seq_one_letter_code
_entity_poly.pdbx_strand_id
1 'polypeptide(L)'
;IAALEMYLQQVRQAGTQGPALGALMAEHLSPVLAQGDPDLTDRFIKTVWELYQVGHHALTKPLPAVVTLLEEGDAATAAAYLDTLRRAFRRCLSYQQTLRFCRSVPRAVLDFDPRKRLWQTLALGQVAQTEFQMIDAFLEGMAAGLGLLSQGTLGRFVDVALSRWQRQRRSGIEFLALRSRAAIEWLAAHQTTATLAQVRPALLRYLQARTGRALNIYALQRLPAGVGGAENAAETVCCDGTNLYLPDQISSADTLAGNVALYWQLARLECGVIEFDSFGFDLKKLNRRYLVTMATTPEPMVAAGRSDLQQFLGRFPNFGLAADLFTIYEHGRLRRLTALRYPGLGRRLDRHIKTVIEQQPGGRAADDFRSRLYRSIALGAGGCPSSPTLTRLCRIFEAHMIEMPAAETSGVLVARTYGIVAAELIVQGVDLEHLAP
;
A
#
# COMPACT_ATOMS: atom_id res chain seq x y z
N ILE A 1 -21.29 -26.04 13.67
CA ILE A 1 -22.71 -26.43 13.83
C ILE A 1 -23.55 -25.16 14.09
N ALA A 2 -23.28 -24.36 15.13
CA ALA A 2 -24.06 -23.16 15.48
C ALA A 2 -24.22 -22.14 14.31
N ALA A 3 -23.15 -21.89 13.53
CA ALA A 3 -23.20 -21.00 12.38
C ALA A 3 -24.12 -21.54 11.27
N LEU A 4 -24.13 -22.83 11.03
CA LEU A 4 -25.02 -23.48 10.06
C LEU A 4 -26.49 -23.42 10.51
N GLU A 5 -26.73 -23.65 11.80
CA GLU A 5 -28.08 -23.56 12.38
C GLU A 5 -28.61 -22.11 12.24
N MET A 6 -27.79 -21.12 12.59
CA MET A 6 -28.14 -19.71 12.42
C MET A 6 -28.41 -19.37 10.95
N TYR A 7 -27.56 -19.83 10.04
CA TYR A 7 -27.76 -19.64 8.59
C TYR A 7 -29.11 -20.18 8.15
N LEU A 8 -29.41 -21.45 8.44
CA LEU A 8 -30.66 -22.10 8.06
C LEU A 8 -31.88 -21.42 8.67
N GLN A 9 -31.80 -20.98 9.91
CA GLN A 9 -32.86 -20.27 10.60
C GLN A 9 -33.15 -18.93 9.91
N GLN A 10 -32.12 -18.11 9.64
CA GLN A 10 -32.30 -16.79 9.03
C GLN A 10 -32.80 -16.89 7.58
N VAL A 11 -32.27 -17.83 6.79
CA VAL A 11 -32.73 -18.05 5.41
C VAL A 11 -34.18 -18.52 5.38
N ARG A 12 -34.59 -19.46 6.26
CA ARG A 12 -35.99 -19.89 6.36
C ARG A 12 -36.88 -18.75 6.77
N GLN A 13 -36.52 -17.98 7.80
CA GLN A 13 -37.30 -16.83 8.27
C GLN A 13 -37.44 -15.78 7.16
N ALA A 14 -36.39 -15.48 6.41
CA ALA A 14 -36.44 -14.58 5.27
C ALA A 14 -37.34 -15.14 4.13
N GLY A 15 -37.27 -16.44 3.87
CA GLY A 15 -38.06 -17.12 2.88
C GLY A 15 -39.58 -17.09 3.17
N THR A 16 -39.98 -17.09 4.45
CA THR A 16 -41.41 -16.94 4.83
C THR A 16 -41.97 -15.55 4.53
N GLN A 17 -41.11 -14.51 4.47
CA GLN A 17 -41.54 -13.16 4.09
C GLN A 17 -41.55 -12.96 2.56
N GLY A 18 -40.76 -13.75 1.84
CA GLY A 18 -40.73 -13.76 0.38
C GLY A 18 -39.54 -14.52 -0.19
N PRO A 19 -39.71 -15.23 -1.32
CA PRO A 19 -38.67 -16.04 -1.91
C PRO A 19 -37.44 -15.21 -2.33
N ALA A 20 -37.65 -13.98 -2.79
CA ALA A 20 -36.55 -13.09 -3.16
C ALA A 20 -35.67 -12.67 -1.95
N LEU A 21 -36.28 -12.43 -0.77
CA LEU A 21 -35.53 -12.12 0.43
C LEU A 21 -34.76 -13.35 0.94
N GLY A 22 -35.38 -14.53 0.89
CA GLY A 22 -34.73 -15.79 1.22
C GLY A 22 -33.49 -16.05 0.35
N ALA A 23 -33.59 -15.81 -0.96
CA ALA A 23 -32.47 -15.95 -1.88
C ALA A 23 -31.34 -14.96 -1.57
N LEU A 24 -31.64 -13.67 -1.36
CA LEU A 24 -30.65 -12.66 -0.98
C LEU A 24 -29.96 -12.99 0.37
N MET A 25 -30.74 -13.46 1.35
CA MET A 25 -30.18 -13.87 2.63
C MET A 25 -29.25 -15.09 2.46
N ALA A 26 -29.65 -16.08 1.66
CA ALA A 26 -28.83 -17.25 1.38
C ALA A 26 -27.51 -16.90 0.68
N GLU A 27 -27.57 -15.98 -0.29
CA GLU A 27 -26.39 -15.55 -1.06
C GLU A 27 -25.39 -14.76 -0.22
N HIS A 28 -25.86 -13.82 0.60
CA HIS A 28 -24.97 -12.84 1.23
C HIS A 28 -24.66 -13.08 2.71
N LEU A 29 -25.41 -13.97 3.42
CA LEU A 29 -25.14 -14.25 4.81
C LEU A 29 -23.93 -15.18 5.01
N SER A 30 -23.69 -16.11 4.08
CA SER A 30 -22.59 -17.08 4.19
C SER A 30 -21.22 -16.43 4.33
N PRO A 31 -20.80 -15.46 3.51
CA PRO A 31 -19.53 -14.75 3.67
C PRO A 31 -19.41 -14.00 5.00
N VAL A 32 -20.52 -13.49 5.54
CA VAL A 32 -20.54 -12.79 6.83
C VAL A 32 -20.28 -13.77 7.98
N LEU A 33 -20.94 -14.92 7.97
CA LEU A 33 -20.73 -15.97 8.98
C LEU A 33 -19.32 -16.57 8.94
N ALA A 34 -18.71 -16.62 7.75
CA ALA A 34 -17.34 -17.11 7.57
C ALA A 34 -16.30 -16.23 8.29
N GLN A 35 -16.62 -14.96 8.58
CA GLN A 35 -15.74 -14.09 9.37
C GLN A 35 -15.66 -14.49 10.86
N GLY A 36 -16.63 -15.26 11.36
CA GLY A 36 -16.65 -15.68 12.77
C GLY A 36 -16.92 -14.54 13.77
N ASP A 37 -17.34 -13.37 13.31
CA ASP A 37 -17.65 -12.20 14.15
C ASP A 37 -19.18 -12.11 14.41
N PRO A 38 -19.62 -12.36 15.67
CA PRO A 38 -21.03 -12.30 16.03
C PRO A 38 -21.62 -10.89 15.89
N ASP A 39 -20.85 -9.84 16.18
CA ASP A 39 -21.33 -8.46 16.13
C ASP A 39 -21.55 -8.03 14.68
N LEU A 40 -20.66 -8.40 13.78
CA LEU A 40 -20.82 -8.16 12.34
C LEU A 40 -22.04 -8.91 11.80
N THR A 41 -22.24 -10.14 12.22
CA THR A 41 -23.39 -10.97 11.83
C THR A 41 -24.71 -10.34 12.29
N ASP A 42 -24.79 -9.90 13.54
CA ASP A 42 -25.98 -9.24 14.09
C ASP A 42 -26.27 -7.91 13.36
N ARG A 43 -25.24 -7.11 13.10
CA ARG A 43 -25.36 -5.87 12.31
C ARG A 43 -25.88 -6.14 10.89
N PHE A 44 -25.36 -7.16 10.22
CA PHE A 44 -25.79 -7.56 8.89
C PHE A 44 -27.29 -7.96 8.89
N ILE A 45 -27.66 -8.88 9.75
CA ILE A 45 -29.05 -9.36 9.87
C ILE A 45 -30.02 -8.18 10.13
N LYS A 46 -29.72 -7.36 11.13
CA LYS A 46 -30.52 -6.16 11.44
C LYS A 46 -30.62 -5.22 10.25
N THR A 47 -29.54 -5.00 9.53
CA THR A 47 -29.52 -4.12 8.36
C THR A 47 -30.39 -4.68 7.25
N VAL A 48 -30.32 -5.98 6.96
CA VAL A 48 -31.15 -6.62 5.93
C VAL A 48 -32.64 -6.45 6.26
N TRP A 49 -33.03 -6.68 7.51
CA TRP A 49 -34.43 -6.51 7.94
C TRP A 49 -34.91 -5.06 7.88
N GLU A 50 -34.09 -4.10 8.33
CA GLU A 50 -34.43 -2.66 8.23
C GLU A 50 -34.57 -2.21 6.75
N LEU A 51 -33.67 -2.63 5.87
CA LEU A 51 -33.71 -2.29 4.44
C LEU A 51 -34.87 -2.98 3.70
N TYR A 52 -35.23 -4.19 4.10
CA TYR A 52 -36.36 -4.90 3.52
C TYR A 52 -37.68 -4.14 3.70
N GLN A 53 -37.86 -3.45 4.86
CA GLN A 53 -39.05 -2.61 5.11
C GLN A 53 -39.13 -1.42 4.14
N VAL A 54 -38.05 -0.98 3.56
CA VAL A 54 -37.99 0.07 2.53
C VAL A 54 -38.35 -0.50 1.15
N GLY A 55 -38.01 -1.77 0.91
CA GLY A 55 -38.28 -2.50 -0.30
C GLY A 55 -37.10 -3.28 -0.84
N HIS A 56 -37.39 -4.29 -1.64
CA HIS A 56 -36.36 -5.18 -2.23
C HIS A 56 -35.24 -4.43 -2.97
N HIS A 57 -35.58 -3.33 -3.65
CA HIS A 57 -34.59 -2.49 -4.36
C HIS A 57 -33.52 -1.86 -3.46
N ALA A 58 -33.78 -1.74 -2.15
CA ALA A 58 -32.82 -1.25 -1.19
C ALA A 58 -31.72 -2.26 -0.81
N LEU A 59 -31.91 -3.55 -1.15
CA LEU A 59 -31.01 -4.65 -0.80
C LEU A 59 -30.04 -5.02 -1.95
N THR A 60 -30.53 -4.97 -3.20
CA THR A 60 -29.86 -5.56 -4.38
C THR A 60 -28.48 -5.02 -4.72
N LYS A 61 -28.17 -3.79 -4.34
CA LYS A 61 -26.85 -3.18 -4.60
C LYS A 61 -26.00 -3.03 -3.34
N PRO A 62 -26.57 -2.66 -2.18
CA PRO A 62 -25.80 -2.55 -0.94
C PRO A 62 -25.22 -3.88 -0.43
N LEU A 63 -25.95 -4.99 -0.52
CA LEU A 63 -25.47 -6.27 0.03
C LEU A 63 -24.24 -6.84 -0.71
N PRO A 64 -24.18 -6.86 -2.05
CA PRO A 64 -22.97 -7.28 -2.75
C PRO A 64 -21.72 -6.48 -2.34
N ALA A 65 -21.84 -5.18 -2.06
CA ALA A 65 -20.71 -4.38 -1.61
C ALA A 65 -20.18 -4.81 -0.23
N VAL A 66 -21.05 -5.29 0.68
CA VAL A 66 -20.61 -5.88 1.95
C VAL A 66 -19.78 -7.12 1.70
N VAL A 67 -20.25 -8.02 0.81
CA VAL A 67 -19.51 -9.26 0.47
C VAL A 67 -18.15 -8.93 -0.13
N THR A 68 -18.09 -8.00 -1.08
CA THR A 68 -16.80 -7.57 -1.69
C THR A 68 -15.82 -7.04 -0.63
N LEU A 69 -16.28 -6.22 0.32
CA LEU A 69 -15.42 -5.73 1.41
C LEU A 69 -14.89 -6.87 2.30
N LEU A 70 -15.73 -7.89 2.54
CA LEU A 70 -15.32 -9.06 3.34
C LEU A 70 -14.33 -9.96 2.57
N GLU A 71 -14.50 -10.12 1.27
CA GLU A 71 -13.58 -10.85 0.39
C GLU A 71 -12.21 -10.15 0.31
N GLU A 72 -12.20 -8.82 0.37
CA GLU A 72 -10.97 -8.02 0.48
C GLU A 72 -10.35 -8.02 1.89
N GLY A 73 -10.98 -8.69 2.88
CA GLY A 73 -10.50 -8.75 4.27
C GLY A 73 -10.81 -7.50 5.10
N ASP A 74 -11.66 -6.59 4.61
CA ASP A 74 -11.98 -5.31 5.27
C ASP A 74 -13.30 -5.35 6.06
N ALA A 75 -13.36 -6.25 7.06
CA ALA A 75 -14.52 -6.43 7.92
C ALA A 75 -14.88 -5.16 8.71
N ALA A 76 -13.89 -4.35 9.08
CA ALA A 76 -14.12 -3.10 9.79
C ALA A 76 -14.90 -2.07 8.95
N THR A 77 -14.53 -1.92 7.67
CA THR A 77 -15.29 -1.08 6.74
C THR A 77 -16.67 -1.66 6.45
N ALA A 78 -16.80 -2.99 6.31
CA ALA A 78 -18.10 -3.63 6.13
C ALA A 78 -19.06 -3.30 7.29
N ALA A 79 -18.59 -3.37 8.54
CA ALA A 79 -19.37 -2.99 9.72
C ALA A 79 -19.76 -1.50 9.70
N ALA A 80 -18.81 -0.60 9.41
CA ALA A 80 -19.07 0.84 9.30
C ALA A 80 -20.06 1.17 8.17
N TYR A 81 -19.98 0.44 7.07
CA TYR A 81 -20.89 0.59 5.94
C TYR A 81 -22.31 0.13 6.28
N LEU A 82 -22.48 -1.01 6.96
CA LEU A 82 -23.78 -1.46 7.46
C LEU A 82 -24.41 -0.42 8.39
N ASP A 83 -23.66 0.16 9.30
CA ASP A 83 -24.14 1.23 10.17
C ASP A 83 -24.52 2.49 9.37
N THR A 84 -23.77 2.81 8.32
CA THR A 84 -24.08 3.94 7.42
C THR A 84 -25.41 3.73 6.69
N LEU A 85 -25.65 2.51 6.17
CA LEU A 85 -26.92 2.13 5.56
C LEU A 85 -28.08 2.33 6.55
N ARG A 86 -27.96 1.77 7.75
CA ARG A 86 -29.00 1.90 8.79
C ARG A 86 -29.30 3.35 9.17
N ARG A 87 -28.26 4.18 9.29
CA ARG A 87 -28.41 5.61 9.59
C ARG A 87 -29.16 6.37 8.48
N ALA A 88 -28.80 6.10 7.23
CA ALA A 88 -29.45 6.73 6.07
C ALA A 88 -30.91 6.33 5.96
N PHE A 89 -31.26 5.06 6.14
CA PHE A 89 -32.61 4.53 5.96
C PHE A 89 -33.54 4.68 7.18
N ARG A 90 -33.03 5.06 8.34
CA ARG A 90 -33.89 5.50 9.46
C ARG A 90 -34.74 6.73 9.13
N ARG A 91 -34.36 7.48 8.10
CA ARG A 91 -35.14 8.57 7.55
C ARG A 91 -35.96 8.04 6.39
N CYS A 92 -37.24 8.43 6.32
CA CYS A 92 -38.11 8.06 5.18
C CYS A 92 -37.56 8.72 3.90
N LEU A 93 -36.77 7.98 3.15
CA LEU A 93 -36.32 8.41 1.83
C LEU A 93 -37.41 8.15 0.81
N SER A 94 -37.59 9.07 -0.15
CA SER A 94 -38.44 8.80 -1.31
C SER A 94 -37.84 7.66 -2.13
N TYR A 95 -38.66 6.98 -2.95
CA TYR A 95 -38.21 5.90 -3.83
C TYR A 95 -37.01 6.32 -4.70
N GLN A 96 -37.05 7.53 -5.28
CA GLN A 96 -35.95 8.05 -6.10
C GLN A 96 -34.66 8.29 -5.28
N GLN A 97 -34.77 8.81 -4.07
CA GLN A 97 -33.65 8.99 -3.18
C GLN A 97 -33.02 7.64 -2.79
N THR A 98 -33.85 6.65 -2.49
CA THR A 98 -33.40 5.29 -2.20
C THR A 98 -32.63 4.68 -3.36
N LEU A 99 -33.18 4.75 -4.59
CA LEU A 99 -32.50 4.25 -5.78
C LEU A 99 -31.15 4.94 -6.03
N ARG A 100 -31.11 6.27 -5.86
CA ARG A 100 -29.89 7.05 -6.03
C ARG A 100 -28.84 6.67 -5.00
N PHE A 101 -29.23 6.55 -3.73
CA PHE A 101 -28.36 6.11 -2.65
C PHE A 101 -27.77 4.72 -2.92
N CYS A 102 -28.63 3.74 -3.21
CA CYS A 102 -28.22 2.36 -3.48
C CYS A 102 -27.34 2.23 -4.72
N ARG A 103 -27.39 3.19 -5.64
CA ARG A 103 -26.54 3.22 -6.83
C ARG A 103 -25.17 3.86 -6.58
N SER A 104 -25.15 4.96 -5.83
CA SER A 104 -23.92 5.79 -5.68
C SER A 104 -23.07 5.38 -4.49
N VAL A 105 -23.66 5.12 -3.33
CA VAL A 105 -22.92 4.91 -2.09
C VAL A 105 -22.16 3.59 -2.06
N PRO A 106 -22.72 2.42 -2.44
CA PRO A 106 -21.97 1.16 -2.45
C PRO A 106 -20.73 1.26 -3.32
N ARG A 107 -20.88 1.81 -4.53
CA ARG A 107 -19.77 2.01 -5.46
C ARG A 107 -18.71 2.95 -4.88
N ALA A 108 -19.13 4.08 -4.32
CA ALA A 108 -18.20 5.05 -3.75
C ALA A 108 -17.37 4.47 -2.58
N VAL A 109 -18.01 3.66 -1.71
CA VAL A 109 -17.31 3.00 -0.62
C VAL A 109 -16.27 2.00 -1.14
N LEU A 110 -16.57 1.25 -2.19
CA LEU A 110 -15.61 0.34 -2.82
C LEU A 110 -14.47 1.09 -3.53
N ASP A 111 -14.77 2.25 -4.12
CA ASP A 111 -13.79 3.11 -4.82
C ASP A 111 -12.91 3.93 -3.84
N PHE A 112 -13.21 3.99 -2.55
CA PHE A 112 -12.37 4.66 -1.57
C PHE A 112 -11.00 3.96 -1.44
N ASP A 113 -9.95 4.74 -1.18
CA ASP A 113 -8.60 4.21 -0.94
C ASP A 113 -8.64 3.15 0.20
N PRO A 114 -8.25 1.88 -0.04
CA PRO A 114 -8.34 0.81 0.95
C PRO A 114 -7.74 1.14 2.32
N ARG A 115 -6.69 1.97 2.37
CA ARG A 115 -6.05 2.40 3.62
C ARG A 115 -6.86 3.44 4.39
N LYS A 116 -7.74 4.14 3.70
CA LYS A 116 -8.54 5.26 4.21
C LYS A 116 -10.02 4.94 4.27
N ARG A 117 -10.42 3.84 3.66
CA ARG A 117 -11.81 3.42 3.43
C ARG A 117 -12.64 3.41 4.71
N LEU A 118 -12.11 2.83 5.78
CA LEU A 118 -12.82 2.76 7.07
C LEU A 118 -13.25 4.14 7.57
N TRP A 119 -12.31 5.06 7.75
CA TRP A 119 -12.65 6.35 8.33
C TRP A 119 -13.36 7.30 7.34
N GLN A 120 -13.19 7.10 6.04
CA GLN A 120 -13.99 7.78 5.01
C GLN A 120 -15.44 7.31 5.05
N THR A 121 -15.68 6.02 5.25
CA THR A 121 -17.01 5.43 5.45
C THR A 121 -17.65 5.90 6.76
N LEU A 122 -16.87 6.01 7.83
CA LEU A 122 -17.36 6.60 9.09
C LEU A 122 -17.79 8.07 8.93
N ALA A 123 -17.02 8.87 8.20
CA ALA A 123 -17.37 10.26 7.87
C ALA A 123 -18.64 10.34 7.01
N LEU A 124 -18.79 9.46 6.02
CA LEU A 124 -20.03 9.33 5.26
C LEU A 124 -21.22 8.98 6.16
N GLY A 125 -21.04 8.07 7.12
CA GLY A 125 -22.05 7.71 8.12
C GLY A 125 -22.47 8.88 9.01
N GLN A 126 -21.55 9.78 9.37
CA GLN A 126 -21.86 11.01 10.08
C GLN A 126 -22.70 11.97 9.23
N VAL A 127 -22.35 12.14 7.97
CA VAL A 127 -23.10 12.95 7.01
C VAL A 127 -24.49 12.39 6.75
N ALA A 128 -24.62 11.07 6.63
CA ALA A 128 -25.88 10.36 6.36
C ALA A 128 -26.93 10.57 7.48
N GLN A 129 -26.50 10.87 8.70
CA GLN A 129 -27.41 11.22 9.80
C GLN A 129 -28.10 12.59 9.62
N THR A 130 -27.55 13.46 8.78
CA THR A 130 -28.00 14.85 8.66
C THR A 130 -29.09 14.99 7.60
N GLU A 131 -28.75 14.85 6.33
CA GLU A 131 -29.70 14.93 5.22
C GLU A 131 -29.17 14.25 3.97
N PHE A 132 -30.07 13.75 3.13
CA PHE A 132 -29.72 13.04 1.90
C PHE A 132 -28.86 13.90 0.93
N GLN A 133 -29.18 15.18 0.77
CA GLN A 133 -28.42 16.08 -0.11
C GLN A 133 -26.96 16.26 0.34
N MET A 134 -26.68 16.10 1.63
CA MET A 134 -25.31 16.15 2.15
C MET A 134 -24.50 14.92 1.76
N ILE A 135 -25.15 13.76 1.57
CA ILE A 135 -24.48 12.55 1.07
C ILE A 135 -23.92 12.78 -0.34
N ASP A 136 -24.75 13.31 -1.24
CA ASP A 136 -24.30 13.64 -2.59
C ASP A 136 -23.14 14.64 -2.59
N ALA A 137 -23.27 15.69 -1.76
CA ALA A 137 -22.23 16.71 -1.62
C ALA A 137 -20.92 16.12 -1.04
N PHE A 138 -21.01 15.18 -0.11
CA PHE A 138 -19.84 14.47 0.41
C PHE A 138 -19.15 13.64 -0.66
N LEU A 139 -19.91 12.84 -1.41
CA LEU A 139 -19.37 12.01 -2.49
C LEU A 139 -18.71 12.86 -3.60
N GLU A 140 -19.32 14.00 -3.94
CA GLU A 140 -18.73 14.96 -4.87
C GLU A 140 -17.44 15.56 -4.32
N GLY A 141 -17.44 15.97 -3.04
CA GLY A 141 -16.24 16.48 -2.36
C GLY A 141 -15.12 15.44 -2.28
N MET A 142 -15.46 14.17 -2.04
CA MET A 142 -14.49 13.07 -2.07
C MET A 142 -13.83 12.93 -3.44
N ALA A 143 -14.62 12.96 -4.50
CA ALA A 143 -14.13 12.94 -5.87
C ALA A 143 -13.29 14.19 -6.22
N ALA A 144 -13.62 15.37 -5.64
CA ALA A 144 -12.93 16.63 -5.86
C ALA A 144 -11.62 16.78 -5.03
N GLY A 145 -11.42 15.99 -3.98
CA GLY A 145 -10.15 16.03 -3.22
C GLY A 145 -10.24 15.81 -1.71
N LEU A 146 -11.40 15.63 -1.10
CA LEU A 146 -11.47 15.36 0.36
C LEU A 146 -10.72 14.09 0.77
N GLY A 147 -10.55 13.12 -0.13
CA GLY A 147 -9.73 11.93 0.08
C GLY A 147 -8.25 12.21 0.33
N LEU A 148 -7.77 13.44 0.06
CA LEU A 148 -6.40 13.88 0.33
C LEU A 148 -6.19 14.35 1.79
N LEU A 149 -7.25 14.44 2.58
CA LEU A 149 -7.19 14.82 3.99
C LEU A 149 -6.81 13.60 4.85
N SER A 150 -6.22 13.84 6.02
CA SER A 150 -6.06 12.83 7.07
C SER A 150 -7.39 12.57 7.78
N GLN A 151 -7.48 11.47 8.53
CA GLN A 151 -8.68 11.09 9.28
C GLN A 151 -9.22 12.23 10.14
N GLY A 152 -8.39 12.77 11.03
CA GLY A 152 -8.81 13.85 11.95
C GLY A 152 -9.13 15.15 11.22
N THR A 153 -8.51 15.39 10.06
CA THR A 153 -8.76 16.60 9.27
C THR A 153 -10.06 16.48 8.47
N LEU A 154 -10.36 15.29 7.91
CA LEU A 154 -11.64 15.03 7.26
C LEU A 154 -12.80 15.17 8.26
N GLY A 155 -12.67 14.61 9.46
CA GLY A 155 -13.68 14.77 10.52
C GLY A 155 -13.96 16.25 10.80
N ARG A 156 -12.92 17.05 11.04
CA ARG A 156 -13.07 18.51 11.24
C ARG A 156 -13.70 19.23 10.04
N PHE A 157 -13.36 18.83 8.82
CA PHE A 157 -13.98 19.40 7.62
C PHE A 157 -15.48 19.13 7.58
N VAL A 158 -15.87 17.89 7.86
CA VAL A 158 -17.28 17.46 7.94
C VAL A 158 -18.02 18.25 9.03
N ASP A 159 -17.43 18.39 10.23
CA ASP A 159 -18.02 19.17 11.33
C ASP A 159 -18.28 20.64 10.93
N VAL A 160 -17.29 21.26 10.26
CA VAL A 160 -17.45 22.62 9.73
C VAL A 160 -18.56 22.68 8.69
N ALA A 161 -18.62 21.71 7.78
CA ALA A 161 -19.66 21.64 6.76
C ALA A 161 -21.07 21.48 7.37
N LEU A 162 -21.20 20.60 8.38
CA LEU A 162 -22.45 20.37 9.12
C LEU A 162 -22.87 21.63 9.90
N SER A 163 -21.94 22.32 10.56
CA SER A 163 -22.21 23.57 11.24
C SER A 163 -22.68 24.68 10.29
N ARG A 164 -22.08 24.75 9.10
CA ARG A 164 -22.53 25.68 8.06
C ARG A 164 -23.90 25.32 7.54
N TRP A 165 -24.18 24.03 7.32
CA TRP A 165 -25.48 23.53 6.90
C TRP A 165 -26.59 23.86 7.90
N GLN A 166 -26.33 23.75 9.21
CA GLN A 166 -27.28 24.13 10.25
C GLN A 166 -27.66 25.62 10.19
N ARG A 167 -26.71 26.49 9.86
CA ARG A 167 -26.95 27.95 9.73
C ARG A 167 -27.60 28.29 8.38
N GLN A 168 -27.10 27.72 7.31
CA GLN A 168 -27.57 27.93 5.95
C GLN A 168 -27.32 26.67 5.12
N ARG A 169 -28.40 25.94 4.81
CA ARG A 169 -28.33 24.63 4.13
C ARG A 169 -27.44 24.64 2.87
N ARG A 170 -27.65 25.62 1.98
CA ARG A 170 -26.90 25.74 0.73
C ARG A 170 -25.39 25.93 0.98
N SER A 171 -25.01 26.75 1.96
CA SER A 171 -23.62 27.01 2.28
C SER A 171 -22.89 25.75 2.76
N GLY A 172 -23.56 24.90 3.55
CA GLY A 172 -23.00 23.60 3.98
C GLY A 172 -22.80 22.62 2.83
N ILE A 173 -23.78 22.53 1.93
CA ILE A 173 -23.72 21.68 0.73
C ILE A 173 -22.57 22.12 -0.19
N GLU A 174 -22.49 23.41 -0.52
CA GLU A 174 -21.43 23.97 -1.39
C GLU A 174 -20.04 23.81 -0.76
N PHE A 175 -19.94 23.92 0.57
CA PHE A 175 -18.69 23.72 1.30
C PHE A 175 -18.26 22.25 1.25
N LEU A 176 -19.18 21.32 1.57
CA LEU A 176 -18.89 19.89 1.60
C LEU A 176 -18.53 19.34 0.20
N ALA A 177 -19.17 19.84 -0.85
CA ALA A 177 -18.89 19.50 -2.24
C ALA A 177 -17.62 20.16 -2.84
N LEU A 178 -16.84 20.92 -2.03
CA LEU A 178 -15.68 21.71 -2.48
C LEU A 178 -15.99 22.72 -3.60
N ARG A 179 -17.23 23.21 -3.68
CA ARG A 179 -17.66 24.20 -4.69
C ARG A 179 -17.39 25.65 -4.24
N SER A 180 -17.24 25.89 -2.93
CA SER A 180 -16.98 27.22 -2.40
C SER A 180 -15.49 27.51 -2.29
N ARG A 181 -15.10 28.79 -2.53
CA ARG A 181 -13.71 29.23 -2.39
C ARG A 181 -13.16 28.93 -0.98
N ALA A 182 -13.96 29.17 0.05
CA ALA A 182 -13.57 28.88 1.44
C ALA A 182 -13.28 27.40 1.69
N ALA A 183 -13.99 26.47 1.02
CA ALA A 183 -13.72 25.04 1.13
C ALA A 183 -12.41 24.65 0.43
N ILE A 184 -12.15 25.22 -0.74
CA ILE A 184 -10.90 24.99 -1.51
C ILE A 184 -9.69 25.51 -0.72
N GLU A 185 -9.78 26.72 -0.20
CA GLU A 185 -8.73 27.32 0.66
C GLU A 185 -8.50 26.47 1.93
N TRP A 186 -9.58 26.00 2.55
CA TRP A 186 -9.49 25.14 3.73
C TRP A 186 -8.80 23.80 3.39
N LEU A 187 -9.19 23.16 2.28
CA LEU A 187 -8.56 21.94 1.81
C LEU A 187 -7.06 22.15 1.55
N ALA A 188 -6.69 23.20 0.83
CA ALA A 188 -5.31 23.51 0.52
C ALA A 188 -4.44 23.74 1.77
N ALA A 189 -5.03 24.37 2.81
CA ALA A 189 -4.35 24.63 4.08
C ALA A 189 -4.16 23.38 4.96
N HIS A 190 -5.00 22.36 4.78
CA HIS A 190 -5.04 21.19 5.66
C HIS A 190 -4.73 19.85 4.95
N GLN A 191 -4.50 19.87 3.64
CA GLN A 191 -4.08 18.69 2.89
C GLN A 191 -2.74 18.19 3.40
N THR A 192 -2.69 16.91 3.76
CA THR A 192 -1.44 16.25 4.16
C THR A 192 -0.91 15.32 3.07
N THR A 193 -1.80 14.69 2.32
CA THR A 193 -1.44 13.76 1.25
C THR A 193 -0.83 14.51 0.05
N ALA A 194 0.36 14.10 -0.36
CA ALA A 194 0.97 14.54 -1.61
C ALA A 194 0.60 13.58 -2.74
N THR A 195 0.33 14.11 -3.94
CA THR A 195 0.06 13.30 -5.14
C THR A 195 1.24 13.32 -6.10
N LEU A 196 1.43 12.23 -6.84
CA LEU A 196 2.46 12.14 -7.87
C LEU A 196 2.27 13.24 -8.93
N ALA A 197 1.03 13.55 -9.29
CA ALA A 197 0.71 14.62 -10.25
C ALA A 197 1.28 15.98 -9.84
N GLN A 198 1.24 16.33 -8.54
CA GLN A 198 1.77 17.59 -8.00
C GLN A 198 3.29 17.69 -8.10
N VAL A 199 4.01 16.59 -7.86
CA VAL A 199 5.49 16.61 -7.77
C VAL A 199 6.18 16.21 -9.08
N ARG A 200 5.50 15.47 -9.95
CA ARG A 200 6.05 14.89 -11.18
C ARG A 200 6.81 15.88 -12.08
N PRO A 201 6.30 17.09 -12.38
CA PRO A 201 7.03 18.01 -13.27
C PRO A 201 8.37 18.46 -12.71
N ALA A 202 8.45 18.65 -11.39
CA ALA A 202 9.69 19.05 -10.71
C ALA A 202 10.68 17.88 -10.60
N LEU A 203 10.17 16.66 -10.30
CA LEU A 203 10.97 15.44 -10.26
C LEU A 203 11.58 15.11 -11.62
N LEU A 204 10.82 15.21 -12.73
CA LEU A 204 11.33 14.97 -14.08
C LEU A 204 12.51 15.88 -14.42
N ARG A 205 12.39 17.18 -14.17
CA ARG A 205 13.49 18.14 -14.38
C ARG A 205 14.72 17.78 -13.55
N TYR A 206 14.54 17.43 -12.31
CA TYR A 206 15.62 17.03 -11.43
C TYR A 206 16.33 15.75 -11.91
N LEU A 207 15.57 14.71 -12.26
CA LEU A 207 16.11 13.44 -12.73
C LEU A 207 16.90 13.64 -14.03
N GLN A 208 16.36 14.38 -14.97
CA GLN A 208 17.06 14.72 -16.23
C GLN A 208 18.36 15.50 -15.96
N ALA A 209 18.32 16.51 -15.08
CA ALA A 209 19.50 17.30 -14.74
C ALA A 209 20.59 16.45 -14.05
N ARG A 210 20.19 15.45 -13.25
CA ARG A 210 21.13 14.61 -12.50
C ARG A 210 21.71 13.47 -13.32
N THR A 211 20.87 12.82 -14.14
CA THR A 211 21.29 11.62 -14.89
C THR A 211 21.75 11.93 -16.32
N GLY A 212 21.42 13.11 -16.85
CA GLY A 212 21.60 13.45 -18.26
C GLY A 212 20.68 12.67 -19.20
N ARG A 213 19.75 11.86 -18.68
CA ARG A 213 18.84 11.00 -19.45
C ARG A 213 17.40 11.50 -19.36
N ALA A 214 16.65 11.36 -20.43
CA ALA A 214 15.20 11.56 -20.42
C ALA A 214 14.54 10.34 -19.76
N LEU A 215 14.03 10.51 -18.54
CA LEU A 215 13.31 9.50 -17.80
C LEU A 215 11.82 9.82 -17.79
N ASN A 216 11.00 8.77 -17.75
CA ASN A 216 9.57 8.91 -17.51
C ASN A 216 9.24 8.59 -16.05
N ILE A 217 8.18 9.20 -15.52
CA ILE A 217 7.66 8.88 -14.20
C ILE A 217 6.22 8.42 -14.38
N TYR A 218 5.91 7.24 -13.84
CA TYR A 218 4.58 6.64 -13.85
C TYR A 218 4.11 6.30 -12.43
N ALA A 219 2.79 6.18 -12.26
CA ALA A 219 2.23 5.62 -11.04
C ALA A 219 2.49 4.10 -11.00
N LEU A 220 2.70 3.55 -9.80
CA LEU A 220 2.96 2.11 -9.60
C LEU A 220 1.89 1.21 -10.20
N GLN A 221 0.62 1.65 -10.23
CA GLN A 221 -0.48 0.90 -10.85
C GLN A 221 -0.27 0.65 -12.36
N ARG A 222 0.66 1.35 -13.00
CA ARG A 222 1.04 1.13 -14.40
C ARG A 222 2.22 0.17 -14.58
N LEU A 223 2.74 -0.37 -13.49
CA LEU A 223 3.77 -1.40 -13.57
C LEU A 223 3.18 -2.64 -14.25
N PRO A 224 3.85 -3.22 -15.27
CA PRO A 224 3.37 -4.43 -15.90
C PRO A 224 3.20 -5.58 -14.89
N ALA A 225 2.14 -6.36 -15.02
CA ALA A 225 1.91 -7.53 -14.17
C ALA A 225 3.10 -8.49 -14.23
N GLY A 226 3.57 -8.96 -13.08
CA GLY A 226 4.73 -9.85 -12.95
C GLY A 226 6.08 -9.16 -12.74
N VAL A 227 6.12 -7.82 -12.75
CA VAL A 227 7.30 -7.04 -12.37
C VAL A 227 7.08 -6.52 -10.96
N GLY A 228 7.74 -7.11 -9.99
CA GLY A 228 7.65 -6.73 -8.58
C GLY A 228 6.59 -7.55 -7.84
N GLY A 229 7.01 -8.52 -7.04
CA GLY A 229 6.16 -9.35 -6.17
C GLY A 229 5.58 -8.59 -4.98
N ALA A 230 4.87 -7.50 -5.23
CA ALA A 230 4.44 -6.57 -4.20
C ALA A 230 2.92 -6.59 -4.01
N GLU A 231 2.40 -7.65 -3.44
CA GLU A 231 1.05 -7.62 -2.87
C GLU A 231 0.89 -6.63 -1.71
N ASN A 232 2.01 -6.10 -1.18
CA ASN A 232 2.03 -5.11 -0.07
C ASN A 232 2.81 -3.82 -0.39
N ALA A 233 2.96 -3.45 -1.64
CA ALA A 233 3.82 -2.34 -2.07
C ALA A 233 3.16 -0.96 -1.94
N ALA A 234 2.77 -0.63 -0.75
CA ALA A 234 2.20 0.69 -0.47
C ALA A 234 3.19 1.85 -0.70
N GLU A 235 4.48 1.57 -0.65
CA GLU A 235 5.57 2.56 -0.79
C GLU A 235 6.74 1.99 -1.60
N THR A 236 6.50 0.99 -2.43
CA THR A 236 7.53 0.42 -3.29
C THR A 236 7.80 1.37 -4.45
N VAL A 237 9.05 1.51 -4.76
CA VAL A 237 9.56 2.25 -5.92
C VAL A 237 10.20 1.24 -6.85
N CYS A 238 10.03 1.41 -8.14
CA CYS A 238 10.67 0.55 -9.13
C CYS A 238 11.24 1.40 -10.28
N CYS A 239 12.41 1.01 -10.79
CA CYS A 239 13.03 1.62 -11.96
C CYS A 239 13.44 0.52 -12.94
N ASP A 240 13.12 0.70 -14.23
CA ASP A 240 13.55 -0.20 -15.31
C ASP A 240 14.71 0.37 -16.16
N GLY A 241 15.33 1.48 -15.71
CA GLY A 241 16.41 2.17 -16.41
C GLY A 241 15.94 3.32 -17.31
N THR A 242 14.67 3.36 -17.69
CA THR A 242 14.03 4.41 -18.50
C THR A 242 12.80 5.00 -17.84
N ASN A 243 12.10 4.21 -17.06
CA ASN A 243 10.88 4.58 -16.36
C ASN A 243 11.07 4.42 -14.86
N LEU A 244 10.59 5.41 -14.12
CA LEU A 244 10.51 5.39 -12.67
C LEU A 244 9.04 5.26 -12.26
N TYR A 245 8.74 4.25 -11.47
CA TYR A 245 7.40 4.00 -10.95
C TYR A 245 7.34 4.42 -9.49
N LEU A 246 6.44 5.33 -9.16
CA LEU A 246 6.26 5.89 -7.82
C LEU A 246 4.82 5.71 -7.35
N PRO A 247 4.56 5.71 -6.03
CA PRO A 247 3.20 5.71 -5.52
C PRO A 247 2.40 6.88 -6.09
N ASP A 248 1.11 6.66 -6.41
CA ASP A 248 0.24 7.72 -6.88
C ASP A 248 -0.02 8.77 -5.80
N GLN A 249 -0.08 8.33 -4.54
CA GLN A 249 -0.26 9.18 -3.35
C GLN A 249 0.67 8.75 -2.23
N ILE A 250 1.20 9.72 -1.48
CA ILE A 250 1.95 9.49 -0.23
C ILE A 250 1.27 10.28 0.89
N SER A 251 0.97 9.60 2.01
CA SER A 251 0.32 10.16 3.19
C SER A 251 0.97 9.72 4.51
N SER A 252 2.21 9.23 4.46
CA SER A 252 2.92 8.65 5.61
C SER A 252 3.40 9.69 6.61
N ALA A 253 3.64 10.94 6.17
CA ALA A 253 4.01 12.04 7.06
C ALA A 253 2.77 12.89 7.44
N ASP A 254 2.84 13.53 8.61
CA ASP A 254 1.76 14.37 9.14
C ASP A 254 1.55 15.69 8.36
N THR A 255 2.44 16.03 7.43
CA THR A 255 2.39 17.27 6.66
C THR A 255 2.56 17.03 5.17
N LEU A 256 1.93 17.89 4.35
CA LEU A 256 2.11 17.87 2.91
C LEU A 256 3.59 18.01 2.52
N ALA A 257 4.32 18.92 3.18
CA ALA A 257 5.74 19.11 2.92
C ALA A 257 6.57 17.86 3.22
N GLY A 258 6.22 17.12 4.29
CA GLY A 258 6.83 15.83 4.62
C GLY A 258 6.59 14.79 3.53
N ASN A 259 5.35 14.66 3.07
CA ASN A 259 5.00 13.70 2.01
C ASN A 259 5.59 14.09 0.65
N VAL A 260 5.68 15.37 0.32
CA VAL A 260 6.44 15.84 -0.86
C VAL A 260 7.93 15.50 -0.72
N ALA A 261 8.52 15.68 0.47
CA ALA A 261 9.91 15.34 0.71
C ALA A 261 10.17 13.83 0.54
N LEU A 262 9.20 12.97 0.85
CA LEU A 262 9.26 11.53 0.59
C LEU A 262 9.39 11.21 -0.90
N TYR A 263 8.56 11.81 -1.77
CA TYR A 263 8.71 11.66 -3.21
C TYR A 263 10.12 12.02 -3.69
N TRP A 264 10.68 13.12 -3.18
CA TRP A 264 12.04 13.52 -3.52
C TRP A 264 13.09 12.52 -3.07
N GLN A 265 12.88 11.87 -1.93
CA GLN A 265 13.81 10.87 -1.41
C GLN A 265 13.75 9.59 -2.22
N LEU A 266 12.55 9.09 -2.50
CA LEU A 266 12.34 7.92 -3.34
C LEU A 266 12.95 8.12 -4.72
N ALA A 267 12.65 9.24 -5.38
CA ALA A 267 13.21 9.57 -6.68
C ALA A 267 14.74 9.70 -6.66
N ARG A 268 15.33 10.20 -5.57
CA ARG A 268 16.77 10.33 -5.42
C ARG A 268 17.48 9.00 -5.20
N LEU A 269 16.85 8.07 -4.49
CA LEU A 269 17.36 6.72 -4.31
C LEU A 269 17.41 5.99 -5.64
N GLU A 270 16.28 5.97 -6.35
CA GLU A 270 16.16 5.29 -7.63
C GLU A 270 17.03 5.92 -8.73
N CYS A 271 17.25 7.23 -8.67
CA CYS A 271 18.23 7.88 -9.53
C CYS A 271 19.63 7.30 -9.36
N GLY A 272 19.98 6.86 -8.16
CA GLY A 272 21.25 6.19 -7.88
C GLY A 272 21.43 4.90 -8.66
N VAL A 273 20.34 4.15 -8.92
CA VAL A 273 20.38 2.91 -9.73
C VAL A 273 20.91 3.19 -11.14
N ILE A 274 20.48 4.32 -11.73
CA ILE A 274 20.91 4.77 -13.07
C ILE A 274 22.30 5.40 -13.00
N GLU A 275 22.53 6.29 -12.05
CA GLU A 275 23.78 7.07 -11.93
C GLU A 275 24.99 6.19 -11.62
N PHE A 276 24.79 5.16 -10.79
CA PHE A 276 25.84 4.23 -10.38
C PHE A 276 25.80 2.90 -11.14
N ASP A 277 25.10 2.88 -12.28
CA ASP A 277 25.10 1.80 -13.27
C ASP A 277 24.76 0.42 -12.69
N SER A 278 23.69 0.33 -11.89
CA SER A 278 23.23 -0.96 -11.36
C SER A 278 22.74 -1.92 -12.46
N PHE A 279 22.24 -1.37 -13.57
CA PHE A 279 21.84 -2.16 -14.74
C PHE A 279 23.02 -2.67 -15.58
N GLY A 280 24.21 -2.12 -15.37
CA GLY A 280 25.45 -2.52 -16.06
C GLY A 280 26.13 -3.76 -15.45
N PHE A 281 25.42 -4.57 -14.65
CA PHE A 281 25.97 -5.82 -14.10
C PHE A 281 26.45 -6.74 -15.23
N ASP A 282 27.74 -7.11 -15.18
CA ASP A 282 28.42 -7.91 -16.19
C ASP A 282 28.99 -9.20 -15.54
N LEU A 283 28.40 -10.34 -15.91
CA LEU A 283 28.81 -11.65 -15.39
C LEU A 283 30.25 -12.02 -15.75
N LYS A 284 30.74 -11.57 -16.91
CA LYS A 284 32.12 -11.82 -17.35
C LYS A 284 33.10 -11.02 -16.49
N LYS A 285 32.77 -9.77 -16.15
CA LYS A 285 33.58 -8.97 -15.22
C LYS A 285 33.61 -9.59 -13.83
N LEU A 286 32.45 -10.06 -13.33
CA LEU A 286 32.39 -10.77 -12.07
C LEU A 286 33.33 -11.95 -12.04
N ASN A 287 33.27 -12.82 -13.04
CA ASN A 287 34.09 -14.03 -13.13
C ASN A 287 35.59 -13.73 -13.26
N ARG A 288 35.98 -12.71 -14.04
CA ARG A 288 37.39 -12.33 -14.26
C ARG A 288 38.01 -11.64 -13.07
N ARG A 289 37.31 -10.66 -12.47
CA ARG A 289 37.88 -9.78 -11.45
C ARG A 289 37.87 -10.41 -10.05
N TYR A 290 36.90 -11.25 -9.77
CA TYR A 290 36.69 -11.75 -8.41
C TYR A 290 36.89 -13.24 -8.25
N LEU A 291 37.29 -13.95 -9.32
CA LEU A 291 37.55 -15.41 -9.32
C LEU A 291 36.45 -16.19 -8.59
N VAL A 292 35.21 -15.80 -8.80
CA VAL A 292 34.06 -16.47 -8.20
C VAL A 292 33.85 -17.79 -8.94
N THR A 293 34.67 -18.77 -8.58
CA THR A 293 34.46 -20.17 -8.94
C THR A 293 33.28 -20.65 -8.10
N MET A 294 32.08 -20.44 -8.58
CA MET A 294 30.93 -21.12 -8.02
C MET A 294 31.04 -22.59 -8.43
N ALA A 295 30.96 -23.49 -7.44
CA ALA A 295 30.83 -24.92 -7.71
C ALA A 295 29.74 -25.09 -8.76
N THR A 296 30.11 -25.60 -9.92
CA THR A 296 29.27 -25.75 -11.09
C THR A 296 28.09 -26.67 -10.77
N THR A 297 26.96 -26.10 -10.44
CA THR A 297 25.71 -26.73 -10.87
C THR A 297 25.74 -26.77 -12.40
N PRO A 298 25.34 -27.90 -13.04
CA PRO A 298 25.38 -28.04 -14.49
C PRO A 298 24.73 -26.79 -15.11
N GLU A 299 25.38 -26.23 -16.14
CA GLU A 299 24.94 -25.01 -16.81
C GLU A 299 23.43 -25.12 -17.05
N PRO A 300 22.61 -24.27 -16.42
CA PRO A 300 21.23 -24.22 -16.84
C PRO A 300 21.26 -23.77 -18.28
N MET A 301 20.63 -24.53 -19.15
CA MET A 301 20.45 -24.20 -20.56
C MET A 301 20.17 -22.68 -20.63
N VAL A 302 21.06 -21.95 -21.33
CA VAL A 302 20.94 -20.51 -21.51
C VAL A 302 19.59 -20.24 -22.17
N ALA A 303 18.57 -19.97 -21.38
CA ALA A 303 17.30 -19.57 -21.93
C ALA A 303 17.53 -18.18 -22.56
N ALA A 304 17.41 -18.16 -23.89
CA ALA A 304 17.57 -16.94 -24.68
C ALA A 304 16.71 -15.83 -24.10
N GLY A 305 17.32 -14.68 -23.75
CA GLY A 305 16.62 -13.50 -23.25
C GLY A 305 16.83 -13.18 -21.77
N ARG A 306 17.58 -13.97 -20.98
CA ARG A 306 17.90 -13.61 -19.59
C ARG A 306 19.06 -12.64 -19.50
N SER A 307 18.94 -11.62 -18.63
CA SER A 307 20.05 -10.72 -18.31
C SER A 307 21.20 -11.45 -17.59
N ASP A 308 22.42 -10.88 -17.62
CA ASP A 308 23.58 -11.40 -16.91
C ASP A 308 23.32 -11.58 -15.41
N LEU A 309 22.58 -10.63 -14.80
CA LEU A 309 22.17 -10.72 -13.40
C LEU A 309 21.22 -11.91 -13.17
N GLN A 310 20.21 -12.10 -14.02
CA GLN A 310 19.29 -13.25 -13.91
C GLN A 310 20.03 -14.59 -14.08
N GLN A 311 20.99 -14.65 -14.99
CA GLN A 311 21.83 -15.83 -15.16
C GLN A 311 22.70 -16.10 -13.93
N PHE A 312 23.25 -15.06 -13.31
CA PHE A 312 24.01 -15.16 -12.07
C PHE A 312 23.13 -15.66 -10.90
N LEU A 313 21.99 -15.01 -10.68
CA LEU A 313 21.08 -15.36 -9.57
C LEU A 313 20.50 -16.79 -9.74
N GLY A 314 20.26 -17.22 -10.97
CA GLY A 314 19.79 -18.58 -11.29
C GLY A 314 20.78 -19.71 -10.95
N ARG A 315 22.03 -19.38 -10.57
CA ARG A 315 23.03 -20.38 -10.13
C ARG A 315 22.88 -20.77 -8.67
N PHE A 316 22.05 -20.06 -7.89
CA PHE A 316 21.82 -20.37 -6.49
C PHE A 316 20.64 -21.32 -6.31
N PRO A 317 20.65 -22.17 -5.27
CA PRO A 317 19.60 -23.14 -5.01
C PRO A 317 18.19 -22.51 -4.90
N ASN A 318 18.10 -21.33 -4.28
CA ASN A 318 16.86 -20.53 -4.24
C ASN A 318 17.13 -19.18 -4.87
N PHE A 319 16.46 -18.94 -6.02
CA PHE A 319 16.58 -17.70 -6.79
C PHE A 319 16.06 -16.49 -5.99
N GLY A 320 14.93 -16.65 -5.28
CA GLY A 320 14.32 -15.56 -4.50
C GLY A 320 15.24 -15.05 -3.40
N LEU A 321 15.85 -15.95 -2.63
CA LEU A 321 16.83 -15.57 -1.60
C LEU A 321 18.07 -14.87 -2.21
N ALA A 322 18.56 -15.36 -3.35
CA ALA A 322 19.70 -14.72 -4.01
C ALA A 322 19.35 -13.32 -4.52
N ALA A 323 18.13 -13.12 -5.05
CA ALA A 323 17.63 -11.83 -5.50
C ALA A 323 17.43 -10.86 -4.32
N ASP A 324 16.87 -11.32 -3.21
CA ASP A 324 16.74 -10.52 -1.97
C ASP A 324 18.11 -10.04 -1.48
N LEU A 325 19.09 -10.95 -1.41
CA LEU A 325 20.45 -10.60 -0.99
C LEU A 325 21.10 -9.60 -1.94
N PHE A 326 20.94 -9.79 -3.25
CA PHE A 326 21.46 -8.85 -4.23
C PHE A 326 20.86 -7.45 -4.00
N THR A 327 19.53 -7.38 -3.84
CA THR A 327 18.82 -6.13 -3.57
C THR A 327 19.31 -5.46 -2.29
N ILE A 328 19.51 -6.22 -1.21
CA ILE A 328 20.02 -5.69 0.07
C ILE A 328 21.41 -5.07 -0.12
N TYR A 329 22.33 -5.79 -0.77
CA TYR A 329 23.68 -5.30 -0.97
C TYR A 329 23.76 -4.15 -1.96
N GLU A 330 22.95 -4.20 -3.02
CA GLU A 330 22.90 -3.14 -4.02
C GLU A 330 22.35 -1.85 -3.44
N HIS A 331 21.26 -1.90 -2.67
CA HIS A 331 20.73 -0.72 -1.97
C HIS A 331 21.77 -0.15 -0.98
N GLY A 332 22.49 -1.00 -0.25
CA GLY A 332 23.58 -0.58 0.59
C GLY A 332 24.72 0.11 -0.18
N ARG A 333 25.11 -0.43 -1.36
CA ARG A 333 26.07 0.16 -2.27
C ARG A 333 25.63 1.54 -2.74
N LEU A 334 24.39 1.65 -3.24
CA LEU A 334 23.81 2.88 -3.74
C LEU A 334 23.73 3.97 -2.67
N ARG A 335 23.32 3.58 -1.45
CA ARG A 335 23.29 4.50 -0.30
C ARG A 335 24.69 5.06 0.01
N ARG A 336 25.70 4.19 0.05
CA ARG A 336 27.08 4.59 0.31
C ARG A 336 27.62 5.50 -0.77
N LEU A 337 27.47 5.15 -2.04
CA LEU A 337 27.91 5.97 -3.17
C LEU A 337 27.19 7.32 -3.19
N THR A 338 25.88 7.35 -2.89
CA THR A 338 25.13 8.58 -2.74
C THR A 338 25.64 9.45 -1.61
N ALA A 339 25.97 8.86 -0.46
CA ALA A 339 26.53 9.59 0.68
C ALA A 339 27.94 10.15 0.39
N LEU A 340 28.77 9.41 -0.32
CA LEU A 340 30.11 9.86 -0.75
C LEU A 340 30.03 11.00 -1.77
N ARG A 341 29.18 10.84 -2.80
CA ARG A 341 29.07 11.84 -3.88
C ARG A 341 28.25 13.07 -3.48
N TYR A 342 27.26 12.86 -2.61
CA TYR A 342 26.32 13.91 -2.18
C TYR A 342 26.14 13.89 -0.65
N PRO A 343 27.13 14.33 0.15
CA PRO A 343 27.08 14.20 1.61
C PRO A 343 25.86 14.82 2.29
N GLY A 344 25.35 15.94 1.72
CA GLY A 344 24.15 16.61 2.21
C GLY A 344 22.88 15.80 1.97
N LEU A 345 22.83 15.03 0.88
CA LEU A 345 21.72 14.15 0.55
C LEU A 345 21.75 12.89 1.42
N GLY A 346 22.92 12.26 1.59
CA GLY A 346 23.09 11.09 2.45
C GLY A 346 22.60 11.34 3.86
N ARG A 347 23.00 12.45 4.49
CA ARG A 347 22.55 12.82 5.86
C ARG A 347 21.04 13.03 5.97
N ARG A 348 20.39 13.57 4.93
CA ARG A 348 18.91 13.74 4.92
C ARG A 348 18.20 12.40 4.78
N LEU A 349 18.72 11.54 3.92
CA LEU A 349 18.19 10.20 3.69
C LEU A 349 18.28 9.35 4.97
N ASP A 350 19.46 9.28 5.60
CA ASP A 350 19.67 8.53 6.82
C ASP A 350 18.75 9.00 7.97
N ARG A 351 18.56 10.31 8.12
CA ARG A 351 17.65 10.88 9.12
C ARG A 351 16.21 10.46 8.88
N HIS A 352 15.77 10.52 7.63
CA HIS A 352 14.40 10.17 7.30
C HIS A 352 14.12 8.68 7.47
N ILE A 353 15.01 7.82 6.97
CA ILE A 353 14.90 6.37 7.13
C ILE A 353 14.81 6.01 8.62
N LYS A 354 15.65 6.64 9.47
CA LYS A 354 15.60 6.45 10.90
C LYS A 354 14.23 6.83 11.48
N THR A 355 13.67 7.97 11.08
CA THR A 355 12.34 8.41 11.53
C THR A 355 11.23 7.43 11.10
N VAL A 356 11.24 6.95 9.85
CA VAL A 356 10.26 5.99 9.35
C VAL A 356 10.33 4.66 10.09
N ILE A 357 11.55 4.17 10.36
CA ILE A 357 11.74 2.92 11.12
C ILE A 357 11.26 3.07 12.57
N GLU A 358 11.54 4.22 13.20
CA GLU A 358 11.12 4.49 14.59
C GLU A 358 9.59 4.66 14.72
N GLN A 359 8.93 5.14 13.66
CA GLN A 359 7.48 5.36 13.65
C GLN A 359 6.64 4.13 13.24
N GLN A 360 7.27 3.07 12.72
CA GLN A 360 6.53 1.85 12.45
C GLN A 360 6.03 1.25 13.77
N PRO A 361 4.70 1.20 14.02
CA PRO A 361 4.17 0.61 15.24
C PRO A 361 4.59 -0.86 15.27
N GLY A 362 5.32 -1.22 16.29
CA GLY A 362 5.98 -2.49 16.59
C GLY A 362 5.42 -3.77 16.00
N GLY A 363 5.56 -3.92 14.71
CA GLY A 363 5.36 -5.18 14.02
C GLY A 363 6.47 -6.17 14.37
N ARG A 364 6.49 -6.65 15.62
CA ARG A 364 7.39 -7.75 16.05
C ARG A 364 7.16 -9.05 15.25
N ALA A 365 6.06 -9.15 14.50
CA ALA A 365 5.73 -10.33 13.69
C ALA A 365 6.51 -10.41 12.36
N ALA A 366 7.11 -9.31 11.88
CA ALA A 366 7.83 -9.27 10.60
C ALA A 366 9.34 -8.98 10.76
N ASP A 367 9.93 -9.27 11.93
CA ASP A 367 11.35 -9.04 12.18
C ASP A 367 12.19 -10.28 11.84
N ASP A 368 11.96 -10.81 10.63
CA ASP A 368 12.76 -11.90 10.10
C ASP A 368 14.22 -11.46 9.87
N PHE A 369 15.12 -12.43 9.73
CA PHE A 369 16.53 -12.14 9.56
C PHE A 369 16.83 -11.29 8.32
N ARG A 370 16.08 -11.44 7.23
CA ARG A 370 16.24 -10.66 5.99
C ARG A 370 15.89 -9.20 6.22
N SER A 371 14.78 -8.92 6.91
CA SER A 371 14.37 -7.57 7.27
C SER A 371 15.41 -6.88 8.15
N ARG A 372 15.99 -7.59 9.13
CA ARG A 372 17.08 -7.07 9.98
C ARG A 372 18.35 -6.79 9.17
N LEU A 373 18.70 -7.69 8.24
CA LEU A 373 19.85 -7.52 7.35
C LEU A 373 19.65 -6.30 6.43
N TYR A 374 18.44 -6.16 5.85
CA TYR A 374 18.08 -5.01 5.03
C TYR A 374 18.20 -3.69 5.81
N ARG A 375 17.63 -3.62 7.01
CA ARG A 375 17.74 -2.43 7.87
C ARG A 375 19.21 -2.08 8.18
N SER A 376 20.04 -3.06 8.45
CA SER A 376 21.44 -2.84 8.82
C SER A 376 22.29 -2.39 7.62
N ILE A 377 22.15 -3.03 6.46
CA ILE A 377 22.99 -2.80 5.28
C ILE A 377 22.38 -1.73 4.36
N ALA A 378 21.16 -1.94 3.89
CA ALA A 378 20.53 -1.06 2.90
C ALA A 378 20.15 0.29 3.52
N LEU A 379 19.56 0.28 4.71
CA LEU A 379 19.12 1.50 5.38
C LEU A 379 20.19 2.10 6.31
N GLY A 380 21.22 1.35 6.69
CA GLY A 380 22.23 1.82 7.63
C GLY A 380 21.70 2.17 9.02
N ALA A 381 20.53 1.64 9.36
CA ALA A 381 19.82 1.92 10.61
C ALA A 381 20.29 1.01 11.75
N GLY A 382 21.51 0.50 11.68
CA GLY A 382 22.08 -0.39 12.67
C GLY A 382 22.67 0.35 13.85
N GLY A 383 21.96 0.36 14.99
CA GLY A 383 22.62 0.17 16.26
C GLY A 383 23.29 -1.22 16.25
N CYS A 384 24.24 -1.46 17.18
CA CYS A 384 25.03 -2.70 17.20
C CYS A 384 24.13 -3.93 16.97
N PRO A 385 24.37 -4.73 15.88
CA PRO A 385 23.48 -5.84 15.57
C PRO A 385 23.44 -6.84 16.72
N SER A 386 22.27 -7.24 17.15
CA SER A 386 22.06 -8.17 18.26
C SER A 386 22.47 -9.61 17.94
N SER A 387 22.77 -9.94 16.67
CA SER A 387 23.19 -11.26 16.21
C SER A 387 24.66 -11.26 15.76
N PRO A 388 25.47 -12.24 16.19
CA PRO A 388 26.85 -12.41 15.70
C PRO A 388 26.90 -12.60 14.18
N THR A 389 25.94 -13.35 13.60
CA THR A 389 25.82 -13.57 12.16
C THR A 389 25.60 -12.25 11.42
N LEU A 390 24.69 -11.42 11.90
CA LEU A 390 24.40 -10.11 11.31
C LEU A 390 25.62 -9.18 11.38
N THR A 391 26.31 -9.16 12.53
CA THR A 391 27.57 -8.40 12.69
C THR A 391 28.64 -8.84 11.70
N ARG A 392 28.77 -10.14 11.48
CA ARG A 392 29.70 -10.71 10.49
C ARG A 392 29.34 -10.28 9.07
N LEU A 393 28.07 -10.33 8.69
CA LEU A 393 27.60 -9.92 7.37
C LEU A 393 27.82 -8.41 7.12
N CYS A 394 27.57 -7.57 8.11
CA CYS A 394 27.86 -6.13 8.02
C CYS A 394 29.36 -5.85 7.82
N ARG A 395 30.24 -6.56 8.53
CA ARG A 395 31.70 -6.42 8.35
C ARG A 395 32.14 -6.86 6.95
N ILE A 396 31.58 -7.98 6.44
CA ILE A 396 31.85 -8.43 5.08
C ILE A 396 31.42 -7.38 4.08
N PHE A 397 30.22 -6.80 4.23
CA PHE A 397 29.73 -5.73 3.38
C PHE A 397 30.66 -4.51 3.40
N GLU A 398 30.98 -3.99 4.57
CA GLU A 398 31.85 -2.82 4.73
C GLU A 398 33.23 -3.03 4.11
N ALA A 399 33.84 -4.21 4.30
CA ALA A 399 35.13 -4.53 3.74
C ALA A 399 35.16 -4.51 2.21
N HIS A 400 34.03 -4.83 1.54
CA HIS A 400 33.93 -4.81 0.08
C HIS A 400 33.51 -3.45 -0.48
N MET A 401 33.04 -2.53 0.37
CA MET A 401 32.59 -1.20 -0.01
C MET A 401 33.64 -0.09 0.21
N ILE A 402 34.90 -0.41 0.44
CA ILE A 402 35.95 0.57 0.74
C ILE A 402 36.31 1.39 -0.50
N GLU A 403 36.47 0.75 -1.65
CA GLU A 403 36.74 1.37 -2.94
C GLU A 403 35.43 1.66 -3.70
N MET A 404 35.48 2.45 -4.79
CA MET A 404 34.30 2.73 -5.63
C MET A 404 33.69 1.41 -6.15
N PRO A 405 32.70 0.82 -5.47
CA PRO A 405 32.21 -0.50 -5.78
C PRO A 405 31.29 -0.46 -7.00
N ALA A 406 31.52 -1.38 -7.95
CA ALA A 406 30.64 -1.60 -9.08
C ALA A 406 29.46 -2.53 -8.70
N ALA A 407 28.48 -2.69 -9.58
CA ALA A 407 27.32 -3.58 -9.35
C ALA A 407 27.75 -5.04 -9.11
N GLU A 408 28.83 -5.48 -9.76
CA GLU A 408 29.42 -6.82 -9.56
C GLU A 408 29.88 -7.06 -8.12
N THR A 409 30.20 -6.00 -7.36
CA THR A 409 30.55 -6.13 -5.94
C THR A 409 29.40 -6.67 -5.12
N SER A 410 28.16 -6.25 -5.45
CA SER A 410 26.94 -6.80 -4.83
C SER A 410 26.79 -8.30 -5.17
N GLY A 411 27.09 -8.71 -6.41
CA GLY A 411 27.12 -10.12 -6.78
C GLY A 411 28.17 -10.95 -6.01
N VAL A 412 29.37 -10.40 -5.79
CA VAL A 412 30.41 -11.06 -4.95
C VAL A 412 29.91 -11.27 -3.53
N LEU A 413 29.24 -10.26 -2.96
CA LEU A 413 28.67 -10.34 -1.62
C LEU A 413 27.61 -11.44 -1.54
N VAL A 414 26.72 -11.54 -2.54
CA VAL A 414 25.74 -12.64 -2.61
C VAL A 414 26.48 -13.99 -2.60
N ALA A 415 27.46 -14.19 -3.50
CA ALA A 415 28.20 -15.45 -3.58
C ALA A 415 28.89 -15.85 -2.25
N ARG A 416 29.42 -14.87 -1.50
CA ARG A 416 30.12 -15.11 -0.24
C ARG A 416 29.19 -15.32 0.97
N THR A 417 28.00 -14.80 0.91
CA THR A 417 27.11 -14.73 2.11
C THR A 417 25.86 -15.59 1.97
N TYR A 418 25.50 -16.04 0.78
CA TYR A 418 24.31 -16.86 0.54
C TYR A 418 24.22 -18.05 1.50
N GLY A 419 25.27 -18.86 1.59
CA GLY A 419 25.30 -20.03 2.48
C GLY A 419 25.16 -19.67 3.97
N ILE A 420 25.72 -18.52 4.40
CA ILE A 420 25.62 -18.05 5.77
C ILE A 420 24.16 -17.65 6.10
N VAL A 421 23.53 -16.92 5.18
CA VAL A 421 22.14 -16.46 5.36
C VAL A 421 21.15 -17.62 5.26
N ALA A 422 21.34 -18.52 4.29
CA ALA A 422 20.52 -19.72 4.14
C ALA A 422 20.56 -20.59 5.41
N ALA A 423 21.75 -20.82 6.00
CA ALA A 423 21.88 -21.56 7.24
C ALA A 423 21.17 -20.87 8.43
N GLU A 424 21.27 -19.55 8.53
CA GLU A 424 20.61 -18.78 9.59
C GLU A 424 19.08 -18.84 9.47
N LEU A 425 18.54 -18.76 8.24
CA LEU A 425 17.10 -18.85 7.98
C LEU A 425 16.55 -20.26 8.31
N ILE A 426 17.29 -21.31 7.97
CA ILE A 426 16.92 -22.70 8.33
C ILE A 426 16.87 -22.86 9.85
N VAL A 427 17.85 -22.31 10.59
CA VAL A 427 17.86 -22.34 12.06
C VAL A 427 16.63 -21.60 12.64
N GLN A 428 16.12 -20.58 11.95
CA GLN A 428 14.91 -19.84 12.32
C GLN A 428 13.63 -20.53 11.86
N GLY A 429 13.70 -21.71 11.26
CA GLY A 429 12.54 -22.50 10.82
C GLY A 429 11.90 -22.00 9.51
N VAL A 430 12.62 -21.19 8.72
CA VAL A 430 12.14 -20.73 7.42
C VAL A 430 12.38 -21.83 6.37
N ASP A 431 11.31 -22.27 5.73
CA ASP A 431 11.40 -23.19 4.60
C ASP A 431 11.85 -22.43 3.35
N LEU A 432 13.07 -22.73 2.88
CA LEU A 432 13.64 -22.07 1.71
C LEU A 432 12.96 -22.49 0.39
N GLU A 433 12.32 -23.66 0.33
CA GLU A 433 11.63 -24.12 -0.89
C GLU A 433 10.35 -23.31 -1.17
N HIS A 434 9.75 -22.73 -0.13
CA HIS A 434 8.52 -21.93 -0.22
C HIS A 434 8.78 -20.41 -0.31
N LEU A 435 10.04 -19.97 -0.35
CA LEU A 435 10.34 -18.57 -0.67
C LEU A 435 10.08 -18.34 -2.17
N ALA A 436 8.93 -17.78 -2.46
CA ALA A 436 8.58 -17.37 -3.82
C ALA A 436 9.63 -16.43 -4.43
N PRO A 437 9.88 -16.55 -5.73
CA PRO A 437 10.78 -15.64 -6.43
C PRO A 437 10.28 -14.21 -6.43
#